data_d46254ff69d5afb133ae3e3052005554
#
_entry.id   d46254ff69d5afb133ae3e3052005554
#
_cell.length_a   1.000
_cell.length_b   1.000
_cell.length_c   1.000
_cell.angle_alpha   90.00
_cell.angle_beta   90.00
_cell.angle_gamma   90.00
#
_symmetry.space_group_name_H-M   'P 1'
#
loop_
_entity.id
_entity.type
_entity.pdbx_description
1 polymer ?
#
loop_
_entity_poly.entity_id
_entity_poly.type
_entity_poly.pdbx_seq_one_letter_code
_entity_poly.pdbx_strand_id
1 'polypeptide(L)'
;VVPPHTSDFQIDFEALEKAISAHTKGEILSSPNNPSGAVYSKETFRKLAALLTKKSEENGTPIFILADEPYREIAYDGVEVPYVTKYYANTLVCYSYSKSLSLPGERIGYVIVPDEVTESKTVYAAIAGAGRALGYVCAPSMFQKVIASCVGNTGDIELYRKNRDLLYDGLTKIGYECFKPQGAFYMFVKALEPDADAFCERAKDQDLLI
;
A
#
# COMPACT_ATOMS: atom_id res chain seq x y z
N VAL A 1 8.33 9.30 8.38
CA VAL A 1 6.94 8.80 8.26
C VAL A 1 5.99 9.96 8.46
N VAL A 2 5.01 10.11 7.56
CA VAL A 2 3.96 11.13 7.66
C VAL A 2 2.71 10.45 8.22
N PRO A 3 2.18 10.87 9.36
CA PRO A 3 0.96 10.27 9.90
C PRO A 3 -0.24 10.64 9.02
N PRO A 4 -1.20 9.71 8.81
CA PRO A 4 -2.45 10.03 8.12
C PRO A 4 -3.43 10.74 9.05
N HIS A 5 -4.52 11.25 8.49
CA HIS A 5 -5.68 11.61 9.30
C HIS A 5 -6.27 10.36 9.96
N THR A 6 -6.48 10.40 11.27
CA THR A 6 -6.96 9.22 12.02
C THR A 6 -8.44 8.91 11.81
N SER A 7 -9.22 9.83 11.24
CA SER A 7 -10.65 9.65 10.99
C SER A 7 -10.95 8.78 9.76
N ASP A 8 -10.11 8.86 8.71
CA ASP A 8 -10.34 8.20 7.42
C ASP A 8 -9.07 7.59 6.81
N PHE A 9 -7.95 7.73 7.48
CA PHE A 9 -6.62 7.28 7.06
C PHE A 9 -6.19 7.78 5.67
N GLN A 10 -6.78 8.89 5.20
CA GLN A 10 -6.29 9.59 4.02
C GLN A 10 -5.01 10.37 4.35
N ILE A 11 -4.29 10.80 3.32
CA ILE A 11 -3.03 11.54 3.45
C ILE A 11 -3.29 12.89 4.14
N ASP A 12 -2.54 13.18 5.20
CA ASP A 12 -2.43 14.52 5.76
C ASP A 12 -1.48 15.35 4.87
N PHE A 13 -2.07 16.13 3.97
CA PHE A 13 -1.32 16.93 3.02
C PHE A 13 -0.52 18.07 3.67
N GLU A 14 -0.98 18.60 4.79
CA GLU A 14 -0.24 19.62 5.51
C GLU A 14 1.04 19.06 6.15
N ALA A 15 0.90 17.90 6.80
CA ALA A 15 2.04 17.17 7.35
C ALA A 15 3.00 16.68 6.25
N LEU A 16 2.46 16.20 5.12
CA LEU A 16 3.27 15.75 3.99
C LEU A 16 4.06 16.93 3.38
N GLU A 17 3.42 18.05 3.10
CA GLU A 17 4.09 19.22 2.52
C GLU A 17 5.23 19.71 3.41
N LYS A 18 5.06 19.72 4.73
CA LYS A 18 6.10 20.07 5.70
C LYS A 18 7.26 19.07 5.74
N ALA A 19 6.98 17.79 5.48
CA ALA A 19 7.99 16.74 5.51
C ALA A 19 8.86 16.68 4.23
N ILE A 20 8.35 17.19 3.10
CA ILE A 20 9.10 17.24 1.85
C ILE A 20 10.20 18.31 1.94
N SER A 21 11.42 17.91 1.61
CA SER A 21 12.61 18.78 1.59
C SER A 21 13.35 18.68 0.26
N ALA A 22 14.39 19.50 0.05
CA ALA A 22 15.26 19.42 -1.12
C ALA A 22 15.96 18.05 -1.27
N HIS A 23 16.04 17.26 -0.21
CA HIS A 23 16.62 15.91 -0.21
C HIS A 23 15.61 14.81 -0.49
N THR A 24 14.31 15.12 -0.53
CA THR A 24 13.26 14.14 -0.81
C THR A 24 13.34 13.68 -2.26
N LYS A 25 13.51 12.37 -2.49
CA LYS A 25 13.60 11.75 -3.81
C LYS A 25 12.42 10.85 -4.15
N GLY A 26 11.71 10.39 -3.14
CA GLY A 26 10.55 9.54 -3.35
C GLY A 26 9.68 9.42 -2.11
N GLU A 27 8.45 8.99 -2.34
CA GLU A 27 7.45 8.65 -1.36
C GLU A 27 7.02 7.19 -1.57
N ILE A 28 6.98 6.41 -0.50
CA ILE A 28 6.44 5.05 -0.53
C ILE A 28 4.98 5.13 -0.10
N LEU A 29 4.09 4.64 -0.95
CA LEU A 29 2.65 4.74 -0.80
C LEU A 29 2.02 3.36 -0.96
N SER A 30 1.14 2.94 -0.04
CA SER A 30 0.39 1.69 -0.13
C SER A 30 -1.11 1.98 -0.20
N SER A 31 -1.78 1.43 -1.24
CA SER A 31 -3.25 1.53 -1.38
C SER A 31 -3.80 0.36 -2.20
N PRO A 32 -4.66 -0.49 -1.63
CA PRO A 32 -5.19 -0.49 -0.25
C PRO A 32 -4.09 -0.55 0.79
N ASN A 33 -4.26 0.18 1.88
CA ASN A 33 -3.20 0.46 2.84
C ASN A 33 -3.02 -0.66 3.88
N ASN A 34 -1.77 -0.99 4.16
CA ASN A 34 -1.36 -1.75 5.33
C ASN A 34 -0.74 -0.76 6.33
N PRO A 35 -1.28 -0.61 7.55
CA PRO A 35 -2.23 -1.49 8.24
C PRO A 35 -3.69 -0.98 8.30
N SER A 36 -4.03 0.17 7.72
CA SER A 36 -5.35 0.78 7.96
C SER A 36 -6.51 0.16 7.17
N GLY A 37 -6.22 -0.49 6.03
CA GLY A 37 -7.24 -0.95 5.10
C GLY A 37 -7.92 0.18 4.29
N ALA A 38 -7.44 1.41 4.39
CA ALA A 38 -7.95 2.53 3.62
C ALA A 38 -7.55 2.43 2.14
N VAL A 39 -8.45 2.87 1.27
CA VAL A 39 -8.17 3.05 -0.16
C VAL A 39 -8.11 4.55 -0.46
N TYR A 40 -7.03 4.99 -1.09
CA TYR A 40 -6.91 6.39 -1.46
C TYR A 40 -7.80 6.72 -2.65
N SER A 41 -8.50 7.84 -2.53
CA SER A 41 -9.44 8.29 -3.54
C SER A 41 -8.73 8.88 -4.78
N LYS A 42 -9.46 8.98 -5.90
CA LYS A 42 -9.00 9.72 -7.10
C LYS A 42 -8.62 11.17 -6.77
N GLU A 43 -9.36 11.79 -5.85
CA GLU A 43 -9.11 13.15 -5.41
C GLU A 43 -7.81 13.24 -4.59
N THR A 44 -7.58 12.28 -3.70
CA THR A 44 -6.34 12.16 -2.95
C THR A 44 -5.13 12.07 -3.89
N PHE A 45 -5.21 11.24 -4.94
CA PHE A 45 -4.12 11.14 -5.92
C PHE A 45 -3.94 12.40 -6.77
N ARG A 46 -5.01 13.13 -7.12
CA ARG A 46 -4.88 14.42 -7.81
C ARG A 46 -4.16 15.46 -6.95
N LYS A 47 -4.52 15.56 -5.66
CA LYS A 47 -3.85 16.46 -4.72
C LYS A 47 -2.40 16.08 -4.52
N LEU A 48 -2.11 14.79 -4.36
CA LEU A 48 -0.74 14.29 -4.24
C LEU A 48 0.08 14.62 -5.47
N ALA A 49 -0.43 14.34 -6.66
CA ALA A 49 0.25 14.66 -7.92
C ALA A 49 0.57 16.15 -8.04
N ALA A 50 -0.38 17.02 -7.72
CA ALA A 50 -0.18 18.47 -7.76
C ALA A 50 0.91 18.93 -6.77
N LEU A 51 0.88 18.40 -5.53
CA LEU A 51 1.89 18.70 -4.53
C LEU A 51 3.29 18.24 -4.95
N LEU A 52 3.43 17.00 -5.41
CA LEU A 52 4.73 16.44 -5.82
C LEU A 52 5.28 17.11 -7.08
N THR A 53 4.42 17.52 -8.03
CA THR A 53 4.83 18.30 -9.19
C THR A 53 5.41 19.64 -8.75
N LYS A 54 4.68 20.40 -7.94
CA LYS A 54 5.15 21.68 -7.37
C LYS A 54 6.49 21.52 -6.65
N LYS A 55 6.60 20.53 -5.77
CA LYS A 55 7.83 20.28 -5.00
C LYS A 55 8.99 19.80 -5.85
N SER A 56 8.74 19.04 -6.91
CA SER A 56 9.78 18.63 -7.87
C SER A 56 10.35 19.84 -8.63
N GLU A 57 9.47 20.78 -9.03
CA GLU A 57 9.88 22.03 -9.68
C GLU A 57 10.69 22.91 -8.72
N GLU A 58 10.22 23.11 -7.47
CA GLU A 58 10.91 23.87 -6.43
C GLU A 58 12.31 23.29 -6.13
N ASN A 59 12.44 21.96 -6.11
CA ASN A 59 13.68 21.25 -5.80
C ASN A 59 14.62 21.09 -7.03
N GLY A 60 14.13 21.35 -8.24
CA GLY A 60 14.87 21.11 -9.49
C GLY A 60 15.18 19.63 -9.77
N THR A 61 14.48 18.70 -9.08
CA THR A 61 14.66 17.24 -9.24
C THR A 61 13.33 16.53 -9.06
N PRO A 62 13.08 15.44 -9.83
CA PRO A 62 11.84 14.70 -9.70
C PRO A 62 11.72 14.01 -8.32
N ILE A 63 10.51 13.99 -7.79
CA ILE A 63 10.14 13.17 -6.63
C ILE A 63 9.31 12.02 -7.16
N PHE A 64 9.69 10.79 -6.85
CA PHE A 64 9.02 9.58 -7.35
C PHE A 64 7.98 9.09 -6.36
N ILE A 65 6.90 8.47 -6.85
CA ILE A 65 6.04 7.62 -6.04
C ILE A 65 6.47 6.16 -6.24
N LEU A 66 6.72 5.46 -5.15
CA LEU A 66 6.86 4.01 -5.11
C LEU A 66 5.53 3.44 -4.59
N ALA A 67 4.65 3.07 -5.53
CA ALA A 67 3.33 2.55 -5.21
C ALA A 67 3.45 1.05 -4.85
N ASP A 68 3.30 0.72 -3.57
CA ASP A 68 3.27 -0.66 -3.08
C ASP A 68 1.83 -1.18 -3.12
N GLU A 69 1.53 -2.02 -4.11
CA GLU A 69 0.17 -2.42 -4.47
C GLU A 69 -0.13 -3.92 -4.33
N PRO A 70 0.35 -4.65 -3.32
CA PRO A 70 0.09 -6.09 -3.20
C PRO A 70 -1.37 -6.42 -2.87
N TYR A 71 -2.16 -5.43 -2.46
CA TYR A 71 -3.56 -5.59 -2.03
C TYR A 71 -4.57 -5.07 -3.06
N ARG A 72 -4.14 -4.70 -4.26
CA ARG A 72 -4.97 -4.04 -5.28
C ARG A 72 -6.31 -4.77 -5.53
N GLU A 73 -6.30 -6.09 -5.62
CA GLU A 73 -7.48 -6.92 -5.89
C GLU A 73 -8.33 -7.16 -4.63
N ILE A 74 -7.76 -6.91 -3.44
CA ILE A 74 -8.46 -7.11 -2.16
C ILE A 74 -9.12 -5.79 -1.78
N ALA A 75 -10.22 -5.47 -2.44
CA ALA A 75 -11.06 -4.31 -2.17
C ALA A 75 -12.51 -4.77 -2.00
N TYR A 76 -13.24 -4.11 -1.12
CA TYR A 76 -14.58 -4.51 -0.69
C TYR A 76 -15.64 -3.55 -1.16
N ASP A 77 -16.90 -4.02 -1.19
CA ASP A 77 -18.10 -3.20 -1.39
C ASP A 77 -18.07 -2.36 -2.69
N GLY A 78 -17.37 -2.84 -3.72
CA GLY A 78 -17.25 -2.14 -5.01
C GLY A 78 -16.35 -0.91 -4.98
N VAL A 79 -15.52 -0.75 -3.94
CA VAL A 79 -14.55 0.35 -3.88
C VAL A 79 -13.56 0.21 -5.03
N GLU A 80 -13.44 1.27 -5.84
CA GLU A 80 -12.45 1.34 -6.92
C GLU A 80 -11.07 1.66 -6.34
N VAL A 81 -10.07 0.87 -6.70
CA VAL A 81 -8.66 1.15 -6.39
C VAL A 81 -8.03 1.86 -7.59
N PRO A 82 -7.81 3.18 -7.54
CA PRO A 82 -7.28 3.91 -8.68
C PRO A 82 -5.84 3.51 -8.99
N TYR A 83 -5.45 3.55 -10.27
CA TYR A 83 -4.06 3.41 -10.68
C TYR A 83 -3.31 4.73 -10.52
N VAL A 84 -2.31 4.77 -9.65
CA VAL A 84 -1.53 6.00 -9.34
C VAL A 84 -0.86 6.56 -10.59
N THR A 85 -0.39 5.69 -11.49
CA THR A 85 0.24 6.06 -12.77
C THR A 85 -0.65 6.94 -13.68
N LYS A 86 -1.98 6.91 -13.49
CA LYS A 86 -2.91 7.79 -14.22
C LYS A 86 -2.92 9.23 -13.72
N TYR A 87 -2.31 9.50 -12.58
CA TYR A 87 -2.33 10.82 -11.92
C TYR A 87 -0.95 11.47 -11.85
N TYR A 88 0.10 10.66 -11.72
CA TYR A 88 1.46 11.17 -11.59
C TYR A 88 2.44 10.31 -12.40
N ALA A 89 3.14 10.93 -13.36
CA ALA A 89 4.01 10.25 -14.30
C ALA A 89 5.22 9.56 -13.62
N ASN A 90 5.84 10.23 -12.63
CA ASN A 90 6.99 9.67 -11.91
C ASN A 90 6.55 8.64 -10.85
N THR A 91 5.81 7.62 -11.28
CA THR A 91 5.32 6.54 -10.41
C THR A 91 5.91 5.20 -10.84
N LEU A 92 6.52 4.51 -9.88
CA LEU A 92 6.94 3.12 -9.99
C LEU A 92 5.94 2.25 -9.25
N VAL A 93 5.47 1.16 -9.86
CA VAL A 93 4.52 0.25 -9.21
C VAL A 93 5.23 -1.01 -8.78
N CYS A 94 5.17 -1.30 -7.49
CA CYS A 94 5.66 -2.54 -6.89
C CYS A 94 4.47 -3.44 -6.61
N TYR A 95 4.43 -4.60 -7.24
CA TYR A 95 3.35 -5.57 -7.10
C TYR A 95 3.87 -6.92 -6.66
N SER A 96 3.06 -7.64 -5.87
CA SER A 96 3.37 -8.97 -5.40
C SER A 96 2.14 -9.88 -5.45
N TYR A 97 2.31 -11.10 -5.90
CA TYR A 97 1.28 -12.14 -5.87
C TYR A 97 1.12 -12.80 -4.49
N SER A 98 1.86 -12.34 -3.50
CA SER A 98 1.79 -12.85 -2.13
C SER A 98 0.40 -12.79 -1.52
N LYS A 99 -0.42 -11.81 -1.93
CA LYS A 99 -1.74 -11.53 -1.34
C LYS A 99 -2.88 -11.94 -2.28
N SER A 100 -2.87 -11.46 -3.51
CA SER A 100 -3.93 -11.72 -4.49
C SER A 100 -4.11 -13.20 -4.81
N LEU A 101 -3.01 -13.97 -4.89
CA LEU A 101 -3.02 -15.41 -5.15
C LEU A 101 -2.64 -16.27 -3.94
N SER A 102 -2.48 -15.67 -2.76
CA SER A 102 -2.07 -16.38 -1.53
C SER A 102 -0.75 -17.17 -1.68
N LEU A 103 0.23 -16.59 -2.40
CA LEU A 103 1.53 -17.20 -2.68
C LEU A 103 2.69 -16.46 -2.00
N PRO A 104 2.66 -16.19 -0.68
CA PRO A 104 3.72 -15.42 -0.04
C PRO A 104 5.05 -16.17 0.03
N GLY A 105 5.03 -17.51 0.09
CA GLY A 105 6.22 -18.36 0.16
C GLY A 105 7.01 -18.40 -1.14
N GLU A 106 6.35 -18.16 -2.28
CA GLU A 106 6.94 -18.32 -3.61
C GLU A 106 7.79 -17.13 -4.04
N ARG A 107 7.73 -16.03 -3.31
CA ARG A 107 8.57 -14.84 -3.50
C ARG A 107 8.53 -14.30 -4.93
N ILE A 108 7.33 -14.09 -5.46
CA ILE A 108 7.11 -13.62 -6.85
C ILE A 108 6.31 -12.33 -6.90
N GLY A 109 6.79 -11.38 -7.70
CA GLY A 109 6.21 -10.08 -7.94
C GLY A 109 6.92 -9.39 -9.09
N TYR A 110 6.60 -8.13 -9.33
CA TYR A 110 7.23 -7.34 -10.38
C TYR A 110 7.25 -5.85 -9.99
N VAL A 111 8.12 -5.11 -10.68
CA VAL A 111 8.12 -3.65 -10.65
C VAL A 111 7.80 -3.15 -12.05
N ILE A 112 6.86 -2.21 -12.16
CA ILE A 112 6.56 -1.49 -13.41
C ILE A 112 7.28 -0.15 -13.37
N VAL A 113 8.02 0.13 -14.44
CA VAL A 113 8.62 1.43 -14.73
C VAL A 113 7.95 1.93 -16.01
N PRO A 114 6.90 2.77 -15.94
CA PRO A 114 6.28 3.36 -17.13
C PRO A 114 7.25 4.18 -17.97
N ASP A 115 7.00 4.27 -19.28
CA ASP A 115 7.84 5.06 -20.19
C ASP A 115 7.80 6.56 -19.89
N GLU A 116 6.72 7.03 -19.26
CA GLU A 116 6.50 8.43 -18.85
C GLU A 116 7.37 8.85 -17.66
N VAL A 117 7.97 7.90 -16.96
CA VAL A 117 8.88 8.18 -15.83
C VAL A 117 10.10 8.93 -16.31
N THR A 118 10.49 9.99 -15.62
CA THR A 118 11.72 10.74 -15.91
C THR A 118 12.91 9.80 -15.92
N GLU A 119 13.67 9.79 -17.03
CA GLU A 119 14.79 8.88 -17.25
C GLU A 119 14.43 7.39 -17.09
N SER A 120 13.26 6.97 -17.57
CA SER A 120 12.70 5.62 -17.34
C SER A 120 13.69 4.48 -17.60
N LYS A 121 14.53 4.59 -18.67
CA LYS A 121 15.55 3.57 -19.00
C LYS A 121 16.64 3.48 -17.93
N THR A 122 17.08 4.62 -17.42
CA THR A 122 18.10 4.70 -16.35
C THR A 122 17.53 4.14 -15.06
N VAL A 123 16.30 4.52 -14.72
CA VAL A 123 15.58 4.02 -13.54
C VAL A 123 15.36 2.50 -13.62
N TYR A 124 14.94 2.00 -14.79
CA TYR A 124 14.80 0.55 -15.02
C TYR A 124 16.11 -0.19 -14.81
N ALA A 125 17.20 0.31 -15.40
CA ALA A 125 18.53 -0.29 -15.26
C ALA A 125 19.03 -0.27 -13.81
N ALA A 126 18.75 0.80 -13.08
CA ALA A 126 19.11 0.92 -11.66
C ALA A 126 18.34 -0.09 -10.79
N ILE A 127 17.03 -0.26 -11.02
CA ILE A 127 16.20 -1.26 -10.32
C ILE A 127 16.69 -2.68 -10.61
N ALA A 128 16.95 -3.00 -11.88
CA ALA A 128 17.49 -4.31 -12.26
C ALA A 128 18.87 -4.57 -11.65
N GLY A 129 19.73 -3.56 -11.60
CA GLY A 129 21.05 -3.61 -10.95
C GLY A 129 20.94 -3.82 -9.44
N ALA A 130 20.08 -3.08 -8.78
CA ALA A 130 19.82 -3.22 -7.35
C ALA A 130 19.26 -4.62 -7.00
N GLY A 131 18.32 -5.12 -7.80
CA GLY A 131 17.80 -6.48 -7.66
C GLY A 131 18.92 -7.53 -7.71
N ARG A 132 19.82 -7.42 -8.67
CA ARG A 132 20.98 -8.33 -8.78
C ARG A 132 21.94 -8.21 -7.60
N ALA A 133 22.23 -7.00 -7.16
CA ALA A 133 23.10 -6.77 -6.00
C ALA A 133 22.53 -7.40 -4.71
N LEU A 134 21.21 -7.44 -4.58
CA LEU A 134 20.50 -8.06 -3.47
C LEU A 134 20.27 -9.57 -3.65
N GLY A 135 20.73 -10.16 -4.77
CA GLY A 135 20.57 -11.59 -5.07
C GLY A 135 19.26 -11.97 -5.77
N TYR A 136 18.42 -11.01 -6.16
CA TYR A 136 17.15 -11.23 -6.86
C TYR A 136 17.30 -11.01 -8.36
N VAL A 137 17.87 -12.00 -9.06
CA VAL A 137 18.12 -11.87 -10.50
C VAL A 137 16.83 -12.00 -11.32
N CYS A 138 16.01 -12.99 -11.00
CA CYS A 138 14.70 -13.23 -11.61
C CYS A 138 13.85 -14.13 -10.71
N ALA A 139 12.54 -14.10 -10.91
CA ALA A 139 11.64 -15.06 -10.27
C ALA A 139 11.85 -16.47 -10.84
N PRO A 140 11.65 -17.54 -10.06
CA PRO A 140 11.77 -18.93 -10.55
C PRO A 140 10.87 -19.17 -11.76
N SER A 141 11.41 -19.77 -12.83
CA SER A 141 10.71 -19.94 -14.12
C SER A 141 9.43 -20.77 -14.01
N MET A 142 9.40 -21.75 -13.11
CA MET A 142 8.19 -22.51 -12.82
C MET A 142 7.04 -21.62 -12.34
N PHE A 143 7.31 -20.75 -11.35
CA PHE A 143 6.30 -19.84 -10.82
C PHE A 143 5.89 -18.76 -11.80
N GLN A 144 6.78 -18.30 -12.66
CA GLN A 144 6.39 -17.42 -13.76
C GLN A 144 5.34 -18.07 -14.67
N LYS A 145 5.47 -19.36 -14.99
CA LYS A 145 4.47 -20.11 -15.78
C LYS A 145 3.17 -20.33 -15.01
N VAL A 146 3.24 -20.64 -13.72
CA VAL A 146 2.06 -20.77 -12.86
C VAL A 146 1.29 -19.46 -12.83
N ILE A 147 1.97 -18.34 -12.56
CA ILE A 147 1.34 -17.01 -12.56
C ILE A 147 0.70 -16.69 -13.90
N ALA A 148 1.37 -16.98 -15.02
CA ALA A 148 0.81 -16.76 -16.36
C ALA A 148 -0.53 -17.49 -16.57
N SER A 149 -0.71 -18.65 -15.96
CA SER A 149 -1.97 -19.41 -15.99
C SER A 149 -3.01 -18.91 -15.00
N CYS A 150 -2.63 -18.09 -14.03
CA CYS A 150 -3.49 -17.58 -12.96
C CYS A 150 -3.83 -16.09 -13.11
N VAL A 151 -3.38 -15.43 -14.17
CA VAL A 151 -3.66 -14.01 -14.39
C VAL A 151 -5.18 -13.77 -14.41
N GLY A 152 -5.62 -12.80 -13.60
CA GLY A 152 -7.05 -12.47 -13.45
C GLY A 152 -7.77 -13.28 -12.37
N ASN A 153 -7.14 -14.29 -11.79
CA ASN A 153 -7.68 -14.98 -10.62
C ASN A 153 -7.30 -14.23 -9.34
N THR A 154 -8.13 -14.38 -8.34
CA THR A 154 -7.91 -13.85 -6.98
C THR A 154 -8.25 -14.91 -5.95
N GLY A 155 -7.80 -14.72 -4.72
CA GLY A 155 -8.30 -15.47 -3.58
C GLY A 155 -9.79 -15.19 -3.33
N ASP A 156 -10.35 -15.80 -2.31
CA ASP A 156 -11.75 -15.61 -1.91
C ASP A 156 -11.96 -14.24 -1.22
N ILE A 157 -12.18 -13.21 -2.03
CA ILE A 157 -12.42 -11.83 -1.56
C ILE A 157 -13.69 -11.75 -0.72
N GLU A 158 -14.70 -12.56 -1.04
CA GLU A 158 -15.95 -12.59 -0.31
C GLU A 158 -15.77 -13.15 1.12
N LEU A 159 -14.90 -14.14 1.29
CA LEU A 159 -14.52 -14.63 2.62
C LEU A 159 -13.83 -13.55 3.44
N TYR A 160 -12.88 -12.81 2.84
CA TYR A 160 -12.23 -11.68 3.51
C TYR A 160 -13.23 -10.59 3.89
N ARG A 161 -14.20 -10.28 3.01
CA ARG A 161 -15.26 -9.31 3.29
C ARG A 161 -16.12 -9.73 4.49
N LYS A 162 -16.55 -11.00 4.52
CA LYS A 162 -17.32 -11.56 5.64
C LYS A 162 -16.54 -11.51 6.96
N ASN A 163 -15.26 -11.87 6.93
CA ASN A 163 -14.39 -11.82 8.11
C ASN A 163 -14.23 -10.39 8.62
N ARG A 164 -14.02 -9.43 7.71
CA ARG A 164 -13.96 -8.00 8.03
C ARG A 164 -15.25 -7.54 8.73
N ASP A 165 -16.41 -7.85 8.14
CA ASP A 165 -17.70 -7.42 8.68
C ASP A 165 -17.95 -8.04 10.07
N LEU A 166 -17.65 -9.33 10.23
CA LEU A 166 -17.77 -10.01 11.52
C LEU A 166 -16.91 -9.35 12.61
N LEU A 167 -15.65 -9.06 12.30
CA LEU A 167 -14.74 -8.38 13.24
C LEU A 167 -15.19 -6.96 13.54
N TYR A 168 -15.51 -6.18 12.49
CA TYR A 168 -15.95 -4.80 12.64
C TYR A 168 -17.20 -4.70 13.51
N ASP A 169 -18.24 -5.48 13.18
CA ASP A 169 -19.51 -5.47 13.92
C ASP A 169 -19.34 -5.98 15.37
N GLY A 170 -18.50 -7.02 15.55
CA GLY A 170 -18.19 -7.56 16.87
C GLY A 170 -17.45 -6.56 17.75
N LEU A 171 -16.40 -5.95 17.26
CA LEU A 171 -15.58 -4.98 18.00
C LEU A 171 -16.36 -3.70 18.32
N THR A 172 -17.07 -3.15 17.33
CA THR A 172 -17.88 -1.93 17.56
C THR A 172 -19.03 -2.18 18.56
N LYS A 173 -19.65 -3.37 18.52
CA LYS A 173 -20.70 -3.76 19.49
C LYS A 173 -20.21 -3.78 20.94
N ILE A 174 -18.95 -4.12 21.17
CA ILE A 174 -18.34 -4.13 22.51
C ILE A 174 -17.61 -2.83 22.86
N GLY A 175 -17.74 -1.80 22.02
CA GLY A 175 -17.33 -0.42 22.32
C GLY A 175 -15.98 0.02 21.75
N TYR A 176 -15.33 -0.77 20.89
CA TYR A 176 -14.15 -0.31 20.19
C TYR A 176 -14.46 0.69 19.08
N GLU A 177 -13.57 1.67 18.91
CA GLU A 177 -13.56 2.56 17.77
C GLU A 177 -12.67 1.93 16.68
N CYS A 178 -13.26 1.62 15.52
CA CYS A 178 -12.56 1.01 14.39
C CYS A 178 -12.85 1.78 13.12
N PHE A 179 -11.82 1.96 12.28
CA PHE A 179 -12.04 2.30 10.88
C PHE A 179 -12.49 1.04 10.13
N LYS A 180 -13.61 1.12 9.38
CA LYS A 180 -14.06 -0.02 8.56
C LYS A 180 -13.18 -0.13 7.32
N PRO A 181 -12.37 -1.20 7.18
CA PRO A 181 -11.46 -1.35 6.04
C PRO A 181 -12.20 -1.39 4.70
N GLN A 182 -11.67 -0.66 3.73
CA GLN A 182 -12.15 -0.65 2.35
C GLN A 182 -11.43 -1.68 1.49
N GLY A 183 -10.24 -2.12 1.94
CA GLY A 183 -9.43 -3.14 1.27
C GLY A 183 -8.39 -3.73 2.21
N ALA A 184 -7.49 -4.54 1.65
CA ALA A 184 -6.52 -5.37 2.38
C ALA A 184 -7.22 -6.33 3.38
N PHE A 185 -6.53 -6.85 4.36
CA PHE A 185 -7.11 -7.73 5.40
C PHE A 185 -6.62 -7.36 6.79
N TYR A 186 -6.44 -6.06 7.01
CA TYR A 186 -6.10 -5.47 8.30
C TYR A 186 -7.24 -4.58 8.77
N MET A 187 -7.35 -4.45 10.07
CA MET A 187 -8.27 -3.51 10.71
C MET A 187 -7.51 -2.73 11.77
N PHE A 188 -7.52 -1.41 11.65
CA PHE A 188 -6.91 -0.54 12.64
C PHE A 188 -7.93 -0.24 13.72
N VAL A 189 -7.62 -0.61 14.95
CA VAL A 189 -8.51 -0.50 16.11
C VAL A 189 -7.87 0.45 17.11
N LYS A 190 -8.63 1.41 17.62
CA LYS A 190 -8.17 2.30 18.67
C LYS A 190 -8.08 1.55 19.99
N ALA A 191 -6.90 1.58 20.62
CA ALA A 191 -6.72 1.01 21.96
C ALA A 191 -7.66 1.67 22.96
N LEU A 192 -8.11 0.91 23.95
CA LEU A 192 -9.03 1.40 25.00
C LEU A 192 -8.33 2.27 26.05
N GLU A 193 -7.03 2.46 25.91
CA GLU A 193 -6.21 3.28 26.79
C GLU A 193 -5.18 4.08 26.00
N PRO A 194 -4.57 5.14 26.57
CA PRO A 194 -3.66 6.02 25.86
C PRO A 194 -2.37 5.34 25.38
N ASP A 195 -1.89 4.31 26.11
CA ASP A 195 -0.69 3.57 25.75
C ASP A 195 -1.08 2.28 25.02
N ALA A 196 -1.01 2.32 23.68
CA ALA A 196 -1.35 1.18 22.83
C ALA A 196 -0.38 0.01 22.99
N ASP A 197 0.91 0.28 23.25
CA ASP A 197 1.91 -0.77 23.43
C ASP A 197 1.62 -1.55 24.73
N ALA A 198 1.33 -0.85 25.83
CA ALA A 198 0.93 -1.48 27.08
C ALA A 198 -0.38 -2.26 26.93
N PHE A 199 -1.32 -1.77 26.12
CA PHE A 199 -2.56 -2.48 25.80
C PHE A 199 -2.27 -3.80 25.06
N CYS A 200 -1.41 -3.78 24.03
CA CYS A 200 -1.02 -4.97 23.28
C CYS A 200 -0.29 -6.00 24.17
N GLU A 201 0.61 -5.56 25.06
CA GLU A 201 1.28 -6.47 25.99
C GLU A 201 0.30 -7.18 26.94
N ARG A 202 -0.73 -6.44 27.46
CA ARG A 202 -1.76 -7.10 28.27
C ARG A 202 -2.67 -8.02 27.47
N ALA A 203 -2.91 -7.73 26.19
CA ALA A 203 -3.67 -8.62 25.33
C ALA A 203 -2.99 -9.98 25.17
N LYS A 204 -1.65 -9.99 25.14
CA LYS A 204 -0.85 -11.24 25.12
C LYS A 204 -1.07 -12.11 26.34
N ASP A 205 -1.32 -11.53 27.54
CA ASP A 205 -1.64 -12.26 28.74
C ASP A 205 -2.98 -13.02 28.63
N GLN A 206 -3.78 -12.68 27.64
CA GLN A 206 -5.06 -13.32 27.30
C GLN A 206 -4.97 -14.12 25.97
N ASP A 207 -3.76 -14.48 25.54
CA ASP A 207 -3.51 -15.19 24.27
C ASP A 207 -3.99 -14.43 23.02
N LEU A 208 -4.10 -13.10 23.09
CA LEU A 208 -4.45 -12.24 21.96
C LEU A 208 -3.22 -11.52 21.43
N LEU A 209 -2.87 -11.80 20.18
CA LEU A 209 -1.81 -11.11 19.46
C LEU A 209 -2.46 -10.03 18.57
N ILE A 210 -2.26 -8.76 18.92
CA ILE A 210 -2.84 -7.59 18.24
C ILE A 210 -1.77 -6.52 17.99
#